data_86011ed9b635e7856f4fabaffa4bffc8
#
_entry.id   86011ed9b635e7856f4fabaffa4bffc8
#
_cell.length_a   1.000
_cell.length_b   1.000
_cell.length_c   1.000
_cell.angle_alpha   90.00
_cell.angle_beta   90.00
_cell.angle_gamma   90.00
#
_symmetry.space_group_name_H-M   'P 1'
#
loop_
_entity.id
_entity.type
_entity.pdbx_description
1 polymer ?
#
loop_
_entity_poly.entity_id
_entity_poly.type
_entity_poly.pdbx_seq_one_letter_code
_entity_poly.pdbx_strand_id
1 'polypeptide(L)'
;MKGKIQCPALTGMLLAMLIVAVHSASSAEYVPRVEFGARLEPHNRIILGAGQDAASFDSYRRLFDDRHQPLLYMTYVGLCNPVATVVAWGAQVQHELTRLAPYRMVPQIGLNLTGGKDDGSGEDAAIAAGRYDMQIAAFADAVSSFKRPVFLRIGYEFEGSWNNYHPSSFVQAWHRITKVLRDRGLPFASVWCAAGAAAGWLPPEQLMKFYPGDDWVDWWGVDIFSEDEFTRPQLKAFLDAARLHRKPVMIGESTPRYVGVLSGTQSWVRWFAPMLRLLKHCPEIKAICYINWEWKEWSERLGYPWQDWGDARIQCNETVRDRWVKALADPIYLHASGDESVSLPEVQVVGTRR
;
A
#
# COMPACT_ATOMS: atom_id res chain seq x y z
N MET A 1 58.78 -31.25 73.90
CA MET A 1 58.01 -30.01 74.22
C MET A 1 57.35 -29.51 72.94
N LYS A 2 56.02 -29.55 72.91
CA LYS A 2 55.20 -29.33 71.71
C LYS A 2 54.81 -27.85 71.65
N GLY A 3 55.30 -27.13 70.68
CA GLY A 3 54.85 -25.76 70.38
C GLY A 3 53.72 -25.80 69.34
N LYS A 4 52.55 -25.32 69.75
CA LYS A 4 51.41 -25.12 68.86
C LYS A 4 51.55 -23.72 68.17
N ILE A 5 51.57 -23.77 66.86
CA ILE A 5 51.48 -22.55 66.03
C ILE A 5 50.00 -22.34 65.70
N GLN A 6 49.41 -21.26 66.16
CA GLN A 6 48.07 -20.83 65.72
C GLN A 6 48.15 -20.08 64.41
N CYS A 7 47.37 -20.52 63.40
CA CYS A 7 47.10 -19.76 62.16
C CYS A 7 45.93 -18.78 62.37
N PRO A 8 45.98 -17.55 61.92
CA PRO A 8 44.85 -16.66 61.91
C PRO A 8 43.88 -16.97 60.79
N ALA A 9 42.60 -16.92 61.11
CA ALA A 9 41.52 -17.07 60.16
C ALA A 9 41.46 -15.87 59.20
N LEU A 10 41.56 -16.13 57.91
CA LEU A 10 41.21 -15.16 56.88
C LEU A 10 39.68 -15.20 56.66
N THR A 11 39.04 -14.11 57.02
CA THR A 11 37.64 -13.83 56.76
C THR A 11 37.54 -13.48 55.24
N GLY A 12 37.12 -14.45 54.44
CA GLY A 12 36.84 -14.24 53.04
C GLY A 12 35.54 -13.47 52.85
N MET A 13 35.65 -12.22 52.41
CA MET A 13 34.54 -11.40 51.97
C MET A 13 34.14 -11.85 50.55
N LEU A 14 33.03 -12.62 50.42
CA LEU A 14 32.43 -12.95 49.15
C LEU A 14 31.78 -11.69 48.60
N LEU A 15 32.43 -11.06 47.58
CA LEU A 15 31.87 -9.99 46.77
C LEU A 15 30.95 -10.66 45.74
N ALA A 16 29.65 -10.69 45.99
CA ALA A 16 28.68 -11.11 44.99
C ALA A 16 28.61 -10.04 43.88
N MET A 17 29.29 -10.27 42.76
CA MET A 17 29.06 -9.49 41.53
C MET A 17 27.68 -9.84 41.00
N LEU A 18 26.73 -8.94 41.20
CA LEU A 18 25.43 -8.95 40.55
C LEU A 18 25.66 -8.56 39.09
N ILE A 19 25.78 -9.54 38.19
CA ILE A 19 25.76 -9.29 36.74
C ILE A 19 24.33 -8.95 36.40
N VAL A 20 24.02 -7.66 36.34
CA VAL A 20 22.81 -7.15 35.69
C VAL A 20 23.05 -7.33 34.19
N ALA A 21 22.55 -8.43 33.65
CA ALA A 21 22.42 -8.59 32.19
C ALA A 21 21.39 -7.56 31.72
N VAL A 22 21.87 -6.38 31.35
CA VAL A 22 21.08 -5.43 30.58
C VAL A 22 20.86 -6.09 29.21
N HIS A 23 19.69 -6.77 29.08
CA HIS A 23 19.19 -7.09 27.76
C HIS A 23 18.89 -5.75 27.07
N SER A 24 19.88 -5.18 26.41
CA SER A 24 19.63 -4.21 25.36
C SER A 24 18.82 -4.95 24.29
N ALA A 25 17.50 -4.82 24.35
CA ALA A 25 16.68 -5.06 23.19
C ALA A 25 17.28 -4.21 22.08
N SER A 26 17.95 -4.86 21.14
CA SER A 26 18.43 -4.22 19.90
C SER A 26 17.19 -3.56 19.30
N SER A 27 17.04 -2.27 19.51
CA SER A 27 16.17 -1.45 18.71
C SER A 27 16.75 -1.58 17.30
N ALA A 28 16.14 -2.44 16.49
CA ALA A 28 16.55 -2.59 15.11
C ALA A 28 16.56 -1.16 14.53
N GLU A 29 17.75 -0.74 14.14
CA GLU A 29 18.06 0.63 13.78
C GLU A 29 17.07 1.09 12.70
N TYR A 30 16.29 2.13 13.02
CA TYR A 30 15.31 2.70 12.12
C TYR A 30 16.05 3.37 10.97
N VAL A 31 15.77 2.95 9.73
CA VAL A 31 16.30 3.62 8.54
C VAL A 31 15.41 4.84 8.24
N PRO A 32 15.95 6.08 8.33
CA PRO A 32 15.18 7.27 8.00
C PRO A 32 14.60 7.19 6.59
N ARG A 33 13.34 7.60 6.42
CA ARG A 33 12.69 7.59 5.12
C ARG A 33 13.31 8.63 4.20
N VAL A 34 13.56 8.23 2.95
CA VAL A 34 13.97 9.17 1.91
C VAL A 34 12.78 10.06 1.54
N GLU A 35 13.01 11.35 1.35
CA GLU A 35 11.99 12.28 0.87
C GLU A 35 12.31 12.69 -0.55
N PHE A 36 11.32 12.53 -1.41
CA PHE A 36 11.42 12.80 -2.84
C PHE A 36 10.70 14.08 -3.26
N GLY A 37 9.81 14.61 -2.39
CA GLY A 37 8.98 15.78 -2.65
C GLY A 37 7.80 15.46 -3.56
N ALA A 38 7.33 14.21 -3.56
CA ALA A 38 6.18 13.80 -4.34
C ALA A 38 4.87 14.32 -3.72
N ARG A 39 3.82 14.44 -4.54
CA ARG A 39 2.48 14.79 -4.05
C ARG A 39 2.00 13.77 -3.02
N LEU A 40 1.41 14.24 -1.93
CA LEU A 40 0.89 13.42 -0.84
C LEU A 40 1.94 12.52 -0.17
N GLU A 41 3.22 12.80 -0.33
CA GLU A 41 4.27 12.06 0.34
C GLU A 41 4.31 12.40 1.83
N PRO A 42 4.21 11.39 2.74
CA PRO A 42 4.28 11.65 4.17
C PRO A 42 5.71 11.92 4.59
N HIS A 43 5.90 12.90 5.50
CA HIS A 43 7.20 13.17 6.09
C HIS A 43 7.61 12.02 7.01
N ASN A 44 8.70 11.33 6.67
CA ASN A 44 9.34 10.26 7.48
C ASN A 44 8.38 9.18 8.01
N ARG A 45 7.24 8.91 7.34
CA ARG A 45 6.22 7.94 7.77
C ARG A 45 5.78 7.03 6.63
N ILE A 46 5.02 6.00 7.00
CA ILE A 46 4.38 5.04 6.09
C ILE A 46 2.87 5.16 6.26
N ILE A 47 2.15 5.41 5.18
CA ILE A 47 0.69 5.49 5.18
C ILE A 47 0.12 4.07 5.23
N LEU A 48 -0.86 3.86 6.11
CA LEU A 48 -1.60 2.61 6.19
C LEU A 48 -2.93 2.71 5.45
N GLY A 49 -3.27 1.68 4.72
CA GLY A 49 -4.53 1.54 4.02
C GLY A 49 -5.08 0.13 4.03
N ALA A 50 -6.35 0.01 3.70
CA ALA A 50 -7.04 -1.26 3.50
C ALA A 50 -8.24 -1.10 2.55
N GLY A 51 -8.84 -2.19 2.15
CA GLY A 51 -10.02 -2.32 1.30
C GLY A 51 -10.00 -3.74 0.72
N GLN A 52 -10.64 -3.94 -0.30
CA GLN A 52 -11.06 -3.30 -1.56
C GLN A 52 -12.55 -2.87 -1.60
N ASP A 53 -13.31 -3.20 -0.61
CA ASP A 53 -14.72 -2.85 -0.48
C ASP A 53 -15.03 -2.34 0.93
N ALA A 54 -16.20 -1.72 1.10
CA ALA A 54 -16.59 -1.09 2.36
C ALA A 54 -16.68 -2.09 3.53
N ALA A 55 -17.15 -3.33 3.29
CA ALA A 55 -17.32 -4.31 4.34
C ALA A 55 -15.99 -4.85 4.85
N SER A 56 -15.07 -5.17 3.94
CA SER A 56 -13.71 -5.61 4.29
C SER A 56 -12.91 -4.50 4.95
N PHE A 57 -13.04 -3.26 4.48
CA PHE A 57 -12.45 -2.09 5.12
C PHE A 57 -12.96 -1.92 6.55
N ASP A 58 -14.28 -2.00 6.75
CA ASP A 58 -14.88 -1.88 8.08
C ASP A 58 -14.44 -2.99 9.03
N SER A 59 -14.33 -4.23 8.57
CA SER A 59 -13.86 -5.33 9.39
C SER A 59 -12.39 -5.15 9.79
N TYR A 60 -11.56 -4.64 8.89
CA TYR A 60 -10.15 -4.35 9.15
C TYR A 60 -9.99 -3.17 10.12
N ARG A 61 -10.65 -2.03 9.86
CA ARG A 61 -10.48 -0.84 10.70
C ARG A 61 -10.95 -1.04 12.14
N ARG A 62 -11.93 -1.92 12.40
CA ARG A 62 -12.39 -2.27 13.75
C ARG A 62 -11.35 -3.02 14.60
N LEU A 63 -10.24 -3.44 14.02
CA LEU A 63 -9.10 -4.00 14.76
C LEU A 63 -8.35 -2.94 15.56
N PHE A 64 -8.48 -1.68 15.19
CA PHE A 64 -7.71 -0.56 15.71
C PHE A 64 -8.57 0.37 16.55
N ASP A 65 -7.94 1.02 17.51
CA ASP A 65 -8.56 2.12 18.25
C ASP A 65 -8.69 3.40 17.39
N ASP A 66 -9.34 4.42 17.94
CA ASP A 66 -9.62 5.68 17.21
C ASP A 66 -8.37 6.46 16.79
N ARG A 67 -7.21 6.18 17.41
CA ARG A 67 -5.95 6.86 17.09
C ARG A 67 -5.13 6.15 16.01
N HIS A 68 -5.45 4.90 15.74
CA HIS A 68 -4.67 4.05 14.84
C HIS A 68 -5.48 3.58 13.62
N GLN A 69 -6.50 4.34 13.22
CA GLN A 69 -7.32 3.99 12.05
C GLN A 69 -6.50 4.03 10.76
N PRO A 70 -6.72 3.11 9.79
CA PRO A 70 -6.07 3.20 8.47
C PRO A 70 -6.45 4.51 7.78
N LEU A 71 -5.48 5.16 7.12
CA LEU A 71 -5.70 6.43 6.42
C LEU A 71 -6.26 6.22 5.02
N LEU A 72 -5.76 5.21 4.27
CA LEU A 72 -6.24 4.97 2.91
C LEU A 72 -7.44 4.02 2.91
N TYR A 73 -8.48 4.45 2.21
CA TYR A 73 -9.64 3.64 1.85
C TYR A 73 -9.51 3.20 0.39
N MET A 74 -9.26 1.90 0.17
CA MET A 74 -9.13 1.35 -1.17
C MET A 74 -10.50 1.17 -1.83
N THR A 75 -10.61 1.59 -3.07
CA THR A 75 -11.80 1.43 -3.90
C THR A 75 -11.42 1.33 -5.38
N TYR A 76 -12.28 0.73 -6.18
CA TYR A 76 -12.02 0.44 -7.59
C TYR A 76 -13.14 0.90 -8.49
N VAL A 77 -12.77 1.35 -9.69
CA VAL A 77 -13.71 1.69 -10.74
C VAL A 77 -13.12 1.41 -12.12
N GLY A 78 -13.92 0.84 -13.01
CA GLY A 78 -13.58 0.72 -14.42
C GLY A 78 -13.88 2.03 -15.15
N LEU A 79 -12.86 2.65 -15.74
CA LEU A 79 -13.05 3.86 -16.52
C LEU A 79 -13.95 3.63 -17.74
N CYS A 80 -13.84 2.46 -18.35
CA CYS A 80 -14.59 2.10 -19.55
C CYS A 80 -16.04 1.66 -19.30
N ASN A 81 -16.48 1.68 -18.04
CA ASN A 81 -17.87 1.44 -17.68
C ASN A 81 -18.80 2.54 -18.23
N PRO A 82 -20.10 2.28 -18.35
CA PRO A 82 -21.07 3.32 -18.64
C PRO A 82 -20.93 4.52 -17.67
N VAL A 83 -21.10 5.72 -18.17
CA VAL A 83 -21.01 6.96 -17.36
C VAL A 83 -21.84 6.88 -16.08
N ALA A 84 -23.07 6.32 -16.17
CA ALA A 84 -23.94 6.14 -15.00
C ALA A 84 -23.29 5.26 -13.90
N THR A 85 -22.53 4.22 -14.29
CA THR A 85 -21.80 3.37 -13.33
C THR A 85 -20.68 4.13 -12.64
N VAL A 86 -19.93 4.96 -13.37
CA VAL A 86 -18.87 5.82 -12.80
C VAL A 86 -19.47 6.84 -11.82
N VAL A 87 -20.61 7.44 -12.18
CA VAL A 87 -21.34 8.37 -11.29
C VAL A 87 -21.83 7.67 -10.03
N ALA A 88 -22.44 6.48 -10.16
CA ALA A 88 -22.94 5.69 -9.03
C ALA A 88 -21.79 5.29 -8.08
N TRP A 89 -20.64 4.86 -8.62
CA TRP A 89 -19.44 4.60 -7.84
C TRP A 89 -18.99 5.84 -7.06
N GLY A 90 -18.94 7.01 -7.72
CA GLY A 90 -18.57 8.26 -7.06
C GLY A 90 -19.50 8.61 -5.88
N ALA A 91 -20.81 8.45 -6.07
CA ALA A 91 -21.79 8.64 -5.00
C ALA A 91 -21.62 7.66 -3.83
N GLN A 92 -21.31 6.39 -4.13
CA GLN A 92 -21.03 5.37 -3.11
C GLN A 92 -19.76 5.73 -2.30
N VAL A 93 -18.67 6.10 -2.96
CA VAL A 93 -17.45 6.52 -2.27
C VAL A 93 -17.70 7.74 -1.40
N GLN A 94 -18.41 8.76 -1.93
CA GLN A 94 -18.77 9.94 -1.15
C GLN A 94 -19.61 9.59 0.10
N HIS A 95 -20.54 8.64 -0.04
CA HIS A 95 -21.33 8.13 1.10
C HIS A 95 -20.42 7.49 2.15
N GLU A 96 -19.49 6.62 1.75
CA GLU A 96 -18.53 5.97 2.66
C GLU A 96 -17.63 6.98 3.37
N LEU A 97 -17.09 7.95 2.64
CA LEU A 97 -16.26 9.00 3.23
C LEU A 97 -17.02 9.87 4.25
N THR A 98 -18.32 10.08 4.03
CA THR A 98 -19.19 10.78 4.97
C THR A 98 -19.49 9.92 6.20
N ARG A 99 -19.79 8.64 6.00
CA ARG A 99 -20.05 7.67 7.08
C ARG A 99 -18.82 7.48 7.99
N LEU A 100 -17.62 7.57 7.43
CA LEU A 100 -16.36 7.40 8.15
C LEU A 100 -15.89 8.68 8.86
N ALA A 101 -16.62 9.80 8.76
CA ALA A 101 -16.32 10.97 9.56
C ALA A 101 -16.41 10.64 11.08
N PRO A 102 -15.52 11.19 11.94
CA PRO A 102 -14.63 12.31 11.70
C PRO A 102 -13.25 11.94 11.09
N TYR A 103 -12.98 10.66 10.84
CA TYR A 103 -11.70 10.27 10.25
C TYR A 103 -11.58 10.82 8.84
N ARG A 104 -10.47 11.49 8.56
CA ARG A 104 -10.19 12.05 7.23
C ARG A 104 -9.57 11.00 6.32
N MET A 105 -10.32 9.97 5.99
CA MET A 105 -9.86 8.93 5.07
C MET A 105 -9.52 9.52 3.70
N VAL A 106 -8.45 9.01 3.11
CA VAL A 106 -7.99 9.38 1.76
C VAL A 106 -8.28 8.21 0.82
N PRO A 107 -9.05 8.40 -0.26
CA PRO A 107 -9.26 7.33 -1.23
C PRO A 107 -7.96 6.92 -1.93
N GLN A 108 -7.71 5.61 -1.99
CA GLN A 108 -6.77 5.01 -2.92
C GLN A 108 -7.61 4.33 -3.99
N ILE A 109 -7.59 4.86 -5.21
CA ILE A 109 -8.48 4.47 -6.29
C ILE A 109 -7.70 3.63 -7.30
N GLY A 110 -8.10 2.37 -7.48
CA GLY A 110 -7.71 1.56 -8.62
C GLY A 110 -8.59 1.89 -9.82
N LEU A 111 -8.02 2.58 -10.80
CA LEU A 111 -8.71 2.94 -12.04
C LEU A 111 -8.38 1.92 -13.12
N ASN A 112 -9.29 0.96 -13.34
CA ASN A 112 -9.13 -0.05 -14.39
C ASN A 112 -9.39 0.55 -15.76
N LEU A 113 -8.58 0.19 -16.77
CA LEU A 113 -8.70 0.64 -18.15
C LEU A 113 -9.12 -0.48 -19.12
N THR A 114 -9.70 -1.55 -18.60
CA THR A 114 -10.31 -2.62 -19.40
C THR A 114 -11.81 -2.39 -19.55
N GLY A 115 -12.44 -3.13 -20.45
CA GLY A 115 -13.89 -3.07 -20.65
C GLY A 115 -14.74 -3.71 -19.53
N GLY A 116 -14.18 -3.92 -18.34
CA GLY A 116 -14.84 -4.51 -17.18
C GLY A 116 -14.83 -6.04 -17.21
N LYS A 117 -13.94 -6.62 -18.01
CA LYS A 117 -13.70 -8.06 -18.08
C LYS A 117 -12.20 -8.31 -17.86
N ASP A 118 -11.89 -9.30 -17.06
CA ASP A 118 -10.51 -9.81 -16.92
C ASP A 118 -10.19 -10.77 -18.10
N ASP A 119 -10.62 -10.37 -19.30
CA ASP A 119 -10.47 -11.16 -20.53
C ASP A 119 -9.36 -10.64 -21.45
N GLY A 120 -8.54 -9.72 -20.95
CA GLY A 120 -7.47 -9.11 -21.72
C GLY A 120 -7.97 -8.11 -22.77
N SER A 121 -9.13 -7.50 -22.55
CA SER A 121 -9.66 -6.44 -23.43
C SER A 121 -9.22 -5.06 -22.98
N GLY A 122 -7.92 -4.76 -23.02
CA GLY A 122 -7.39 -3.44 -22.73
C GLY A 122 -7.98 -2.38 -23.67
N GLU A 123 -8.52 -1.32 -23.10
CA GLU A 123 -9.13 -0.20 -23.83
C GLU A 123 -8.21 1.05 -23.89
N ASP A 124 -6.95 0.89 -23.52
CA ASP A 124 -5.95 1.95 -23.49
C ASP A 124 -5.81 2.69 -24.81
N ALA A 125 -5.85 1.98 -25.95
CA ALA A 125 -5.83 2.60 -27.29
C ALA A 125 -7.09 3.45 -27.56
N ALA A 126 -8.25 2.99 -27.10
CA ALA A 126 -9.50 3.70 -27.26
C ALA A 126 -9.56 4.95 -26.36
N ILE A 127 -9.03 4.84 -25.14
CA ILE A 127 -8.88 5.95 -24.20
C ILE A 127 -7.92 6.99 -24.81
N ALA A 128 -6.77 6.58 -25.29
CA ALA A 128 -5.80 7.46 -25.95
C ALA A 128 -6.43 8.22 -27.12
N ALA A 129 -7.29 7.55 -27.90
CA ALA A 129 -8.03 8.14 -29.02
C ALA A 129 -9.22 9.04 -28.60
N GLY A 130 -9.52 9.17 -27.30
CA GLY A 130 -10.57 10.04 -26.78
C GLY A 130 -11.98 9.46 -26.78
N ARG A 131 -12.14 8.16 -27.03
CA ARG A 131 -13.46 7.53 -27.06
C ARG A 131 -14.12 7.47 -25.67
N TYR A 132 -13.36 7.68 -24.58
CA TYR A 132 -13.82 7.65 -23.20
C TYR A 132 -13.76 9.01 -22.48
N ASP A 133 -13.75 10.13 -23.24
CA ASP A 133 -13.66 11.47 -22.65
C ASP A 133 -14.84 11.80 -21.71
N MET A 134 -16.03 11.30 -22.04
CA MET A 134 -17.21 11.48 -21.17
C MET A 134 -17.02 10.74 -19.82
N GLN A 135 -16.45 9.55 -19.85
CA GLN A 135 -16.15 8.77 -18.65
C GLN A 135 -15.04 9.42 -17.82
N ILE A 136 -13.99 9.94 -18.48
CA ILE A 136 -12.94 10.70 -17.81
C ILE A 136 -13.53 11.94 -17.13
N ALA A 137 -14.44 12.65 -17.80
CA ALA A 137 -15.12 13.81 -17.25
C ALA A 137 -15.98 13.43 -16.02
N ALA A 138 -16.79 12.35 -16.11
CA ALA A 138 -17.61 11.86 -15.01
C ALA A 138 -16.76 11.39 -13.82
N PHE A 139 -15.63 10.72 -14.08
CA PHE A 139 -14.67 10.32 -13.06
C PHE A 139 -14.06 11.55 -12.35
N ALA A 140 -13.66 12.57 -13.12
CA ALA A 140 -13.13 13.81 -12.59
C ALA A 140 -14.17 14.56 -11.72
N ASP A 141 -15.46 14.57 -12.12
CA ASP A 141 -16.55 15.14 -11.33
C ASP A 141 -16.75 14.38 -10.02
N ALA A 142 -16.71 13.05 -10.06
CA ALA A 142 -16.79 12.21 -8.87
C ALA A 142 -15.63 12.51 -7.90
N VAL A 143 -14.38 12.52 -8.37
CA VAL A 143 -13.20 12.84 -7.53
C VAL A 143 -13.30 14.25 -6.96
N SER A 144 -13.77 15.22 -7.73
CA SER A 144 -14.00 16.59 -7.26
C SER A 144 -15.00 16.67 -6.11
N SER A 145 -16.02 15.81 -6.12
CA SER A 145 -17.06 15.77 -5.09
C SER A 145 -16.53 15.32 -3.72
N PHE A 146 -15.45 14.56 -3.67
CA PHE A 146 -14.88 14.05 -2.42
C PHE A 146 -14.29 15.15 -1.53
N LYS A 147 -13.95 16.31 -2.09
CA LYS A 147 -13.39 17.47 -1.37
C LYS A 147 -12.13 17.10 -0.54
N ARG A 148 -11.34 16.16 -1.02
CA ARG A 148 -10.10 15.67 -0.40
C ARG A 148 -9.15 15.11 -1.45
N PRO A 149 -7.85 15.03 -1.15
CA PRO A 149 -6.89 14.43 -2.07
C PRO A 149 -7.15 12.92 -2.24
N VAL A 150 -6.68 12.37 -3.34
CA VAL A 150 -6.76 10.94 -3.65
C VAL A 150 -5.43 10.40 -4.16
N PHE A 151 -5.12 9.15 -3.90
CA PHE A 151 -4.12 8.40 -4.65
C PHE A 151 -4.82 7.67 -5.80
N LEU A 152 -4.25 7.78 -7.00
CA LEU A 152 -4.87 7.24 -8.22
C LEU A 152 -3.92 6.27 -8.93
N ARG A 153 -4.21 4.98 -8.82
CA ARG A 153 -3.52 3.89 -9.54
C ARG A 153 -4.15 3.75 -10.93
N ILE A 154 -3.62 4.46 -11.92
CA ILE A 154 -4.16 4.48 -13.28
C ILE A 154 -3.71 3.22 -14.03
N GLY A 155 -4.66 2.40 -14.47
CA GLY A 155 -4.37 1.16 -15.18
C GLY A 155 -3.40 0.27 -14.40
N TYR A 156 -3.66 0.09 -13.10
CA TYR A 156 -2.82 -0.70 -12.19
C TYR A 156 -2.57 -2.11 -12.75
N GLU A 157 -1.47 -2.73 -12.30
CA GLU A 157 -0.99 -4.01 -12.82
C GLU A 157 -0.80 -4.01 -14.35
N PHE A 158 -0.26 -2.89 -14.85
CA PHE A 158 -0.23 -2.56 -16.27
C PHE A 158 0.48 -3.59 -17.15
N GLU A 159 1.40 -4.38 -16.61
CA GLU A 159 2.13 -5.44 -17.31
C GLU A 159 1.40 -6.80 -17.25
N GLY A 160 0.34 -6.91 -16.46
CA GLY A 160 -0.43 -8.13 -16.33
C GLY A 160 -1.16 -8.50 -17.63
N SER A 161 -1.03 -9.77 -18.05
CA SER A 161 -1.67 -10.27 -19.28
C SER A 161 -3.21 -10.20 -19.23
N TRP A 162 -3.78 -10.16 -18.03
CA TRP A 162 -5.22 -9.99 -17.81
C TRP A 162 -5.74 -8.60 -18.20
N ASN A 163 -4.86 -7.60 -18.22
CA ASN A 163 -5.18 -6.25 -18.65
C ASN A 163 -4.93 -6.04 -20.16
N ASN A 164 -3.92 -6.73 -20.72
CA ASN A 164 -3.54 -6.69 -22.13
C ASN A 164 -3.34 -5.25 -22.67
N TYR A 165 -2.74 -4.37 -21.86
CA TYR A 165 -2.41 -3.02 -22.30
C TYR A 165 -1.21 -3.02 -23.24
N HIS A 166 -1.20 -2.12 -24.20
CA HIS A 166 -0.09 -1.89 -25.10
C HIS A 166 0.79 -0.74 -24.58
N PRO A 167 2.11 -0.88 -24.45
CA PRO A 167 2.96 0.15 -23.85
C PRO A 167 2.72 1.56 -24.36
N SER A 168 2.68 1.74 -25.70
CA SER A 168 2.54 3.07 -26.31
C SER A 168 1.15 3.69 -26.08
N SER A 169 0.09 2.92 -26.23
CA SER A 169 -1.28 3.41 -25.99
C SER A 169 -1.57 3.59 -24.51
N PHE A 170 -1.02 2.73 -23.63
CA PHE A 170 -1.10 2.91 -22.20
C PHE A 170 -0.52 4.26 -21.74
N VAL A 171 0.69 4.59 -22.20
CA VAL A 171 1.32 5.89 -21.90
C VAL A 171 0.47 7.06 -22.40
N GLN A 172 -0.09 6.96 -23.61
CA GLN A 172 -0.97 8.02 -24.15
C GLN A 172 -2.28 8.14 -23.38
N ALA A 173 -2.91 7.02 -23.01
CA ALA A 173 -4.10 7.00 -22.16
C ALA A 173 -3.82 7.62 -20.78
N TRP A 174 -2.70 7.27 -20.16
CA TRP A 174 -2.24 7.87 -18.92
C TRP A 174 -2.13 9.39 -19.03
N HIS A 175 -1.43 9.89 -20.05
CA HIS A 175 -1.28 11.33 -20.28
C HIS A 175 -2.63 12.02 -20.47
N ARG A 176 -3.56 11.40 -21.23
CA ARG A 176 -4.89 11.95 -21.45
C ARG A 176 -5.68 12.07 -20.14
N ILE A 177 -5.73 11.01 -19.34
CA ILE A 177 -6.44 10.99 -18.07
C ILE A 177 -5.84 12.03 -17.11
N THR A 178 -4.52 11.97 -16.89
CA THR A 178 -3.84 12.88 -15.95
C THR A 178 -3.96 14.34 -16.39
N LYS A 179 -3.90 14.63 -17.70
CA LYS A 179 -4.08 15.98 -18.21
C LYS A 179 -5.46 16.54 -17.86
N VAL A 180 -6.53 15.80 -18.09
CA VAL A 180 -7.90 16.24 -17.74
C VAL A 180 -8.04 16.52 -16.25
N LEU A 181 -7.49 15.65 -15.39
CA LEU A 181 -7.55 15.83 -13.94
C LEU A 181 -6.73 17.04 -13.48
N ARG A 182 -5.54 17.24 -14.06
CA ARG A 182 -4.68 18.41 -13.76
C ARG A 182 -5.28 19.72 -14.24
N ASP A 183 -5.84 19.76 -15.46
CA ASP A 183 -6.50 20.94 -16.02
C ASP A 183 -7.69 21.39 -15.17
N ARG A 184 -8.35 20.46 -14.47
CA ARG A 184 -9.43 20.73 -13.51
C ARG A 184 -8.93 21.08 -12.10
N GLY A 185 -7.61 21.10 -11.87
CA GLY A 185 -7.01 21.40 -10.58
C GLY A 185 -7.34 20.38 -9.46
N LEU A 186 -7.60 19.12 -9.84
CA LEU A 186 -7.95 18.09 -8.85
C LEU A 186 -6.75 17.71 -7.99
N PRO A 187 -6.94 17.53 -6.68
CA PRO A 187 -5.88 17.15 -5.75
C PRO A 187 -5.66 15.63 -5.80
N PHE A 188 -4.77 15.15 -6.65
CA PHE A 188 -4.42 13.73 -6.72
C PHE A 188 -2.91 13.50 -6.82
N ALA A 189 -2.48 12.35 -6.34
CA ALA A 189 -1.17 11.77 -6.62
C ALA A 189 -1.35 10.55 -7.54
N SER A 190 -0.69 10.59 -8.69
CA SER A 190 -0.71 9.48 -9.66
C SER A 190 0.25 8.39 -9.24
N VAL A 191 -0.18 7.12 -9.30
CA VAL A 191 0.59 5.95 -8.89
C VAL A 191 0.74 4.99 -10.07
N TRP A 192 1.96 4.82 -10.57
CA TRP A 192 2.31 3.84 -11.60
C TRP A 192 2.60 2.51 -10.93
N CYS A 193 1.63 1.58 -10.98
CA CYS A 193 1.60 0.39 -10.14
C CYS A 193 1.72 -0.90 -10.95
N ALA A 194 2.81 -1.64 -10.72
CA ALA A 194 3.09 -2.92 -11.33
C ALA A 194 2.44 -4.08 -10.54
N ALA A 195 2.09 -5.16 -11.23
CA ALA A 195 1.66 -6.42 -10.62
C ALA A 195 2.83 -7.21 -10.01
N GLY A 196 4.05 -6.91 -10.41
CA GLY A 196 5.25 -7.56 -9.89
C GLY A 196 5.28 -9.06 -10.14
N ALA A 197 5.37 -9.86 -9.08
CA ALA A 197 5.47 -11.31 -9.22
C ALA A 197 4.20 -11.96 -9.81
N ALA A 198 3.03 -11.36 -9.64
CA ALA A 198 1.79 -11.88 -10.22
C ALA A 198 1.86 -11.90 -11.76
N ALA A 199 2.51 -10.91 -12.38
CA ALA A 199 2.77 -10.88 -13.82
C ALA A 199 4.10 -11.54 -14.24
N GLY A 200 4.83 -12.14 -13.30
CA GLY A 200 6.10 -12.81 -13.58
C GLY A 200 7.33 -11.89 -13.68
N TRP A 201 7.23 -10.64 -13.26
CA TRP A 201 8.30 -9.62 -13.34
C TRP A 201 8.88 -9.44 -14.73
N LEU A 202 8.38 -8.49 -15.47
CA LEU A 202 9.00 -8.11 -16.75
C LEU A 202 10.44 -7.62 -16.55
N PRO A 203 11.34 -7.87 -17.50
CA PRO A 203 12.65 -7.23 -17.53
C PRO A 203 12.52 -5.70 -17.43
N PRO A 204 13.43 -4.99 -16.73
CA PRO A 204 13.32 -3.54 -16.51
C PRO A 204 13.10 -2.73 -17.78
N GLU A 205 13.77 -3.09 -18.88
CA GLU A 205 13.63 -2.42 -20.17
C GLU A 205 12.25 -2.62 -20.83
N GLN A 206 11.55 -3.70 -20.49
CA GLN A 206 10.17 -3.92 -20.96
C GLN A 206 9.18 -3.20 -20.05
N LEU A 207 9.38 -3.27 -18.74
CA LEU A 207 8.58 -2.55 -17.76
C LEU A 207 8.57 -1.05 -18.05
N MET A 208 9.74 -0.47 -18.30
CA MET A 208 9.90 0.96 -18.59
C MET A 208 9.24 1.43 -19.91
N LYS A 209 8.85 0.53 -20.81
CA LYS A 209 8.04 0.91 -21.98
C LYS A 209 6.64 1.40 -21.60
N PHE A 210 6.13 0.99 -20.44
CA PHE A 210 4.86 1.47 -19.88
C PHE A 210 5.01 2.72 -19.04
N TYR A 211 6.23 3.26 -18.87
CA TYR A 211 6.45 4.40 -17.98
C TYR A 211 6.03 5.73 -18.61
N PRO A 212 5.08 6.47 -18.01
CA PRO A 212 4.60 7.73 -18.58
C PRO A 212 5.60 8.89 -18.50
N GLY A 213 6.67 8.72 -17.73
CA GLY A 213 7.68 9.74 -17.47
C GLY A 213 7.54 10.42 -16.11
N ASP A 214 8.66 10.96 -15.60
CA ASP A 214 8.77 11.51 -14.26
C ASP A 214 7.81 12.69 -13.99
N ASP A 215 7.52 13.50 -15.00
CA ASP A 215 6.61 14.65 -14.87
C ASP A 215 5.13 14.24 -14.74
N TRP A 216 4.80 12.99 -15.09
CA TRP A 216 3.45 12.47 -15.12
C TRP A 216 3.14 11.52 -13.97
N VAL A 217 4.18 10.99 -13.32
CA VAL A 217 4.07 10.01 -12.24
C VAL A 217 4.54 10.64 -10.94
N ASP A 218 3.68 10.62 -9.91
CA ASP A 218 4.04 11.10 -8.57
C ASP A 218 4.64 9.96 -7.73
N TRP A 219 4.08 8.75 -7.81
CA TRP A 219 4.47 7.56 -7.05
C TRP A 219 4.68 6.36 -7.96
N TRP A 220 5.60 5.50 -7.60
CA TRP A 220 5.62 4.13 -8.08
C TRP A 220 4.78 3.24 -7.18
N GLY A 221 4.27 2.13 -7.69
CA GLY A 221 3.53 1.14 -6.92
C GLY A 221 3.89 -0.27 -7.35
N VAL A 222 3.72 -1.21 -6.44
CA VAL A 222 3.84 -2.65 -6.70
C VAL A 222 2.88 -3.40 -5.79
N ASP A 223 2.26 -4.45 -6.31
CA ASP A 223 1.39 -5.32 -5.54
C ASP A 223 2.19 -6.52 -5.04
N ILE A 224 2.04 -6.89 -3.75
CA ILE A 224 2.83 -7.94 -3.10
C ILE A 224 1.89 -8.93 -2.40
N PHE A 225 1.90 -10.16 -2.87
CA PHE A 225 1.01 -11.21 -2.36
C PHE A 225 1.75 -12.40 -1.75
N SER A 226 2.76 -12.92 -2.44
CA SER A 226 3.41 -14.18 -2.07
C SER A 226 4.61 -13.99 -1.14
N GLU A 227 4.87 -14.98 -0.28
CA GLU A 227 5.98 -14.92 0.69
C GLU A 227 7.37 -14.88 0.05
N ASP A 228 7.54 -15.45 -1.13
CA ASP A 228 8.81 -15.48 -1.85
C ASP A 228 9.18 -14.12 -2.47
N GLU A 229 8.21 -13.21 -2.63
CA GLU A 229 8.44 -11.87 -3.19
C GLU A 229 9.37 -11.02 -2.33
N PHE A 230 9.34 -11.20 -1.01
CA PHE A 230 10.16 -10.40 -0.08
C PHE A 230 11.67 -10.54 -0.29
N THR A 231 12.10 -11.62 -0.94
CA THR A 231 13.53 -11.91 -1.19
C THR A 231 13.91 -11.89 -2.66
N ARG A 232 12.97 -11.57 -3.55
CA ARG A 232 13.23 -11.57 -4.99
C ARG A 232 14.15 -10.42 -5.41
N PRO A 233 15.21 -10.67 -6.17
CA PRO A 233 16.09 -9.63 -6.70
C PRO A 233 15.33 -8.58 -7.54
N GLN A 234 14.24 -9.00 -8.19
CA GLN A 234 13.42 -8.12 -9.03
C GLN A 234 12.69 -7.04 -8.21
N LEU A 235 12.17 -7.40 -7.03
CA LEU A 235 11.58 -6.39 -6.12
C LEU A 235 12.64 -5.36 -5.70
N LYS A 236 13.84 -5.84 -5.33
CA LYS A 236 14.95 -4.93 -4.99
C LYS A 236 15.30 -4.02 -6.17
N ALA A 237 15.41 -4.56 -7.37
CA ALA A 237 15.73 -3.79 -8.58
C ALA A 237 14.66 -2.74 -8.87
N PHE A 238 13.37 -3.07 -8.67
CA PHE A 238 12.25 -2.14 -8.80
C PHE A 238 12.36 -0.99 -7.79
N LEU A 239 12.64 -1.29 -6.52
CA LEU A 239 12.81 -0.28 -5.47
C LEU A 239 14.02 0.63 -5.74
N ASP A 240 15.15 0.06 -6.17
CA ASP A 240 16.35 0.82 -6.55
C ASP A 240 16.06 1.75 -7.75
N ALA A 241 15.31 1.29 -8.74
CA ALA A 241 14.90 2.10 -9.89
C ALA A 241 13.94 3.22 -9.48
N ALA A 242 12.96 2.97 -8.61
CA ALA A 242 12.07 4.00 -8.08
C ALA A 242 12.87 5.12 -7.38
N ARG A 243 13.91 4.75 -6.64
CA ARG A 243 14.82 5.70 -5.98
C ARG A 243 15.59 6.55 -7.01
N LEU A 244 16.08 5.95 -8.10
CA LEU A 244 16.76 6.66 -9.18
C LEU A 244 15.83 7.68 -9.87
N HIS A 245 14.57 7.32 -10.06
CA HIS A 245 13.52 8.19 -10.57
C HIS A 245 12.97 9.17 -9.51
N ARG A 246 13.50 9.13 -8.27
CA ARG A 246 13.08 9.96 -7.15
C ARG A 246 11.58 9.82 -6.85
N LYS A 247 11.08 8.59 -6.81
CA LYS A 247 9.66 8.29 -6.54
C LYS A 247 9.52 7.50 -5.24
N PRO A 248 8.61 7.92 -4.34
CA PRO A 248 8.19 7.07 -3.24
C PRO A 248 7.40 5.87 -3.79
N VAL A 249 7.44 4.76 -3.05
CA VAL A 249 6.78 3.52 -3.45
C VAL A 249 5.58 3.24 -2.56
N MET A 250 4.46 2.85 -3.19
CA MET A 250 3.27 2.32 -2.54
C MET A 250 3.19 0.82 -2.79
N ILE A 251 3.04 0.02 -1.74
CA ILE A 251 2.49 -1.33 -1.89
C ILE A 251 0.99 -1.14 -2.06
N GLY A 252 0.54 -1.20 -3.33
CA GLY A 252 -0.82 -0.83 -3.72
C GLY A 252 -1.86 -1.83 -3.27
N GLU A 253 -1.49 -3.11 -3.30
CA GLU A 253 -2.26 -4.24 -2.80
C GLU A 253 -1.34 -5.21 -2.08
N SER A 254 -1.81 -5.78 -0.98
CA SER A 254 -1.10 -6.85 -0.29
C SER A 254 -2.03 -7.80 0.44
N THR A 255 -1.71 -9.09 0.40
CA THR A 255 -2.43 -10.14 1.10
C THR A 255 -1.53 -11.37 1.26
N PRO A 256 -1.66 -12.16 2.34
CA PRO A 256 -0.84 -13.36 2.57
C PRO A 256 -1.28 -14.53 1.67
N ARG A 257 -1.04 -14.40 0.36
CA ARG A 257 -1.44 -15.38 -0.67
C ARG A 257 -0.89 -16.78 -0.35
N TYR A 258 -1.76 -17.78 -0.28
CA TYR A 258 -1.49 -19.18 0.07
C TYR A 258 -0.90 -19.41 1.47
N VAL A 259 -0.78 -18.36 2.27
CA VAL A 259 -0.34 -18.42 3.67
C VAL A 259 -1.52 -18.21 4.61
N GLY A 260 -2.37 -17.21 4.31
CA GLY A 260 -3.51 -16.83 5.12
C GLY A 260 -3.13 -16.44 6.55
N VAL A 261 -4.13 -16.33 7.43
CA VAL A 261 -3.93 -16.00 8.85
C VAL A 261 -4.12 -17.20 9.78
N LEU A 262 -4.81 -18.26 9.33
CA LEU A 262 -5.32 -19.31 10.21
C LEU A 262 -4.23 -20.13 10.91
N SER A 263 -3.03 -20.20 10.35
CA SER A 263 -1.88 -20.91 10.95
C SER A 263 -1.15 -20.09 12.03
N GLY A 264 -1.67 -18.93 12.41
CA GLY A 264 -1.20 -18.15 13.56
C GLY A 264 0.28 -17.77 13.51
N THR A 265 1.09 -18.30 14.41
CA THR A 265 2.54 -18.02 14.45
C THR A 265 3.24 -18.37 13.13
N GLN A 266 2.83 -19.45 12.46
CA GLN A 266 3.42 -19.84 11.17
C GLN A 266 3.09 -18.84 10.09
N SER A 267 1.82 -18.38 9.99
CA SER A 267 1.42 -17.30 9.10
C SER A 267 2.21 -16.03 9.36
N TRP A 268 2.40 -15.69 10.64
CA TRP A 268 3.18 -14.53 11.05
C TRP A 268 4.63 -14.59 10.55
N VAL A 269 5.30 -15.71 10.74
CA VAL A 269 6.71 -15.88 10.37
C VAL A 269 6.90 -15.88 8.85
N ARG A 270 5.95 -16.48 8.11
CA ARG A 270 6.08 -16.64 6.66
C ARG A 270 5.78 -15.35 5.91
N TRP A 271 4.79 -14.57 6.32
CA TRP A 271 4.35 -13.41 5.54
C TRP A 271 4.38 -12.08 6.31
N PHE A 272 3.76 -12.00 7.49
CA PHE A 272 3.56 -10.73 8.20
C PHE A 272 4.86 -10.10 8.70
N ALA A 273 5.71 -10.89 9.35
CA ALA A 273 7.01 -10.42 9.83
C ALA A 273 7.97 -10.04 8.67
N PRO A 274 8.07 -10.79 7.56
CA PRO A 274 8.77 -10.34 6.36
C PRO A 274 8.25 -9.03 5.78
N MET A 275 6.93 -8.85 5.65
CA MET A 275 6.33 -7.59 5.20
C MET A 275 6.74 -6.42 6.08
N LEU A 276 6.62 -6.55 7.41
CA LEU A 276 7.02 -5.50 8.34
C LEU A 276 8.53 -5.19 8.26
N ARG A 277 9.38 -6.22 8.02
CA ARG A 277 10.81 -5.99 7.78
C ARG A 277 11.06 -5.23 6.48
N LEU A 278 10.36 -5.59 5.39
CA LEU A 278 10.44 -4.86 4.12
C LEU A 278 10.09 -3.38 4.31
N LEU A 279 8.95 -3.10 4.95
CA LEU A 279 8.51 -1.74 5.25
C LEU A 279 9.53 -0.97 6.08
N LYS A 280 10.19 -1.64 7.03
CA LYS A 280 11.16 -1.02 7.93
C LYS A 280 12.48 -0.70 7.24
N HIS A 281 12.97 -1.59 6.37
CA HIS A 281 14.31 -1.50 5.79
C HIS A 281 14.36 -0.87 4.40
N CYS A 282 13.22 -0.69 3.72
CA CYS A 282 13.14 -0.02 2.42
C CYS A 282 12.56 1.39 2.60
N PRO A 283 13.41 2.43 2.76
CA PRO A 283 12.97 3.77 3.12
C PRO A 283 12.16 4.48 2.03
N GLU A 284 12.22 4.01 0.81
CA GLU A 284 11.39 4.46 -0.31
C GLU A 284 9.94 4.00 -0.24
N ILE A 285 9.63 2.91 0.49
CA ILE A 285 8.25 2.44 0.66
C ILE A 285 7.54 3.33 1.68
N LYS A 286 6.56 4.09 1.23
CA LYS A 286 5.86 5.10 2.04
C LYS A 286 4.36 4.87 2.17
N ALA A 287 3.83 3.81 1.58
CA ALA A 287 2.43 3.41 1.77
C ALA A 287 2.28 1.90 1.60
N ILE A 288 1.30 1.34 2.32
CA ILE A 288 0.86 -0.05 2.16
C ILE A 288 -0.66 -0.13 2.30
N CYS A 289 -1.29 -0.90 1.41
CA CYS A 289 -2.71 -1.24 1.48
C CYS A 289 -2.90 -2.74 1.64
N TYR A 290 -3.70 -3.13 2.61
CA TYR A 290 -3.97 -4.53 2.94
C TYR A 290 -5.37 -4.96 2.48
N ILE A 291 -5.47 -6.18 1.90
CA ILE A 291 -6.74 -6.79 1.50
C ILE A 291 -7.15 -7.79 2.57
N ASN A 292 -8.22 -7.47 3.31
CA ASN A 292 -8.72 -8.22 4.45
C ASN A 292 -9.86 -9.17 4.04
N TRP A 293 -9.59 -10.07 3.08
CA TRP A 293 -10.59 -10.95 2.48
C TRP A 293 -10.46 -12.41 2.89
N GLU A 294 -11.58 -13.10 2.86
CA GLU A 294 -11.63 -14.55 2.73
C GLU A 294 -11.65 -14.88 1.23
N TRP A 295 -10.50 -15.25 0.70
CA TRP A 295 -10.30 -15.39 -0.73
C TRP A 295 -11.08 -16.54 -1.36
N LYS A 296 -11.40 -17.58 -0.60
CA LYS A 296 -12.25 -18.66 -1.07
C LYS A 296 -13.69 -18.19 -1.38
N GLU A 297 -14.25 -17.36 -0.50
CA GLU A 297 -15.56 -16.75 -0.72
C GLU A 297 -15.57 -15.88 -1.99
N TRP A 298 -14.51 -15.09 -2.19
CA TRP A 298 -14.35 -14.28 -3.38
C TRP A 298 -14.15 -15.10 -4.64
N SER A 299 -13.33 -16.15 -4.59
CA SER A 299 -13.10 -17.11 -5.66
C SER A 299 -14.41 -17.77 -6.13
N GLU A 300 -15.22 -18.23 -5.18
CA GLU A 300 -16.51 -18.84 -5.48
C GLU A 300 -17.50 -17.83 -6.07
N ARG A 301 -17.59 -16.62 -5.49
CA ARG A 301 -18.52 -15.57 -5.91
C ARG A 301 -18.23 -15.02 -7.31
N LEU A 302 -16.95 -14.86 -7.64
CA LEU A 302 -16.51 -14.34 -8.94
C LEU A 302 -16.33 -15.42 -10.01
N GLY A 303 -16.33 -16.70 -9.61
CA GLY A 303 -16.08 -17.81 -10.54
C GLY A 303 -14.60 -17.95 -10.94
N TYR A 304 -13.67 -17.49 -10.09
CA TYR A 304 -12.22 -17.57 -10.31
C TYR A 304 -11.56 -18.56 -9.34
N PRO A 305 -11.66 -19.88 -9.54
CA PRO A 305 -11.16 -20.88 -8.59
C PRO A 305 -9.66 -20.78 -8.31
N TRP A 306 -8.89 -20.12 -9.15
CA TRP A 306 -7.46 -19.84 -8.97
C TRP A 306 -7.18 -18.77 -7.90
N GLN A 307 -8.22 -18.01 -7.47
CA GLN A 307 -8.09 -17.00 -6.41
C GLN A 307 -8.38 -17.55 -4.99
N ASP A 308 -8.45 -18.85 -4.81
CA ASP A 308 -8.48 -19.44 -3.46
C ASP A 308 -7.11 -19.30 -2.79
N TRP A 309 -6.80 -18.08 -2.33
CA TRP A 309 -5.52 -17.71 -1.73
C TRP A 309 -5.50 -17.86 -0.21
N GLY A 310 -6.56 -18.36 0.39
CA GLY A 310 -6.73 -18.56 1.81
C GLY A 310 -7.42 -17.39 2.54
N ASP A 311 -7.68 -17.57 3.82
CA ASP A 311 -8.30 -16.53 4.64
C ASP A 311 -7.27 -15.50 5.10
N ALA A 312 -7.39 -14.29 4.61
CA ALA A 312 -6.51 -13.16 4.95
C ALA A 312 -7.11 -12.21 6.00
N ARG A 313 -8.29 -12.53 6.54
CA ARG A 313 -8.97 -11.68 7.52
C ARG A 313 -8.24 -11.72 8.86
N ILE A 314 -7.58 -10.62 9.20
CA ILE A 314 -6.73 -10.48 10.41
C ILE A 314 -7.49 -10.85 11.69
N GLN A 315 -8.79 -10.53 11.77
CA GLN A 315 -9.63 -10.86 12.93
C GLN A 315 -9.82 -12.35 13.19
N CYS A 316 -9.58 -13.19 12.19
CA CYS A 316 -9.81 -14.65 12.29
C CYS A 316 -8.71 -15.40 13.04
N ASN A 317 -7.61 -14.73 13.44
CA ASN A 317 -6.57 -15.35 14.25
C ASN A 317 -5.98 -14.37 15.27
N GLU A 318 -6.13 -14.65 16.55
CA GLU A 318 -5.68 -13.77 17.65
C GLU A 318 -4.18 -13.51 17.62
N THR A 319 -3.37 -14.52 17.36
CA THR A 319 -1.90 -14.37 17.33
C THR A 319 -1.46 -13.40 16.23
N VAL A 320 -2.07 -13.49 15.04
CA VAL A 320 -1.77 -12.58 13.92
C VAL A 320 -2.33 -11.20 14.23
N ARG A 321 -3.59 -11.12 14.67
CA ARG A 321 -4.26 -9.85 15.01
C ARG A 321 -3.47 -9.04 16.03
N ASP A 322 -3.14 -9.64 17.16
CA ASP A 322 -2.53 -8.91 18.26
C ASP A 322 -1.11 -8.43 17.91
N ARG A 323 -0.35 -9.26 17.19
CA ARG A 323 0.97 -8.86 16.68
C ARG A 323 0.89 -7.78 15.60
N TRP A 324 -0.07 -7.88 14.71
CA TRP A 324 -0.28 -6.90 13.62
C TRP A 324 -0.68 -5.54 14.16
N VAL A 325 -1.71 -5.49 15.00
CA VAL A 325 -2.18 -4.26 15.64
C VAL A 325 -1.06 -3.62 16.47
N LYS A 326 -0.35 -4.41 17.26
CA LYS A 326 0.80 -3.92 18.04
C LYS A 326 1.92 -3.35 17.15
N ALA A 327 2.24 -4.02 16.06
CA ALA A 327 3.29 -3.57 15.15
C ALA A 327 2.91 -2.27 14.43
N LEU A 328 1.65 -2.15 14.01
CA LEU A 328 1.16 -0.97 13.30
C LEU A 328 0.86 0.23 14.22
N ALA A 329 0.87 0.07 15.53
CA ALA A 329 0.82 1.19 16.48
C ALA A 329 2.15 1.95 16.60
N ASP A 330 3.23 1.50 15.91
CA ASP A 330 4.51 2.20 15.88
C ASP A 330 4.33 3.60 15.23
N PRO A 331 4.90 4.68 15.82
CA PRO A 331 4.80 6.05 15.28
C PRO A 331 5.31 6.24 13.84
N ILE A 332 6.03 5.27 13.28
CA ILE A 332 6.43 5.29 11.86
C ILE A 332 5.22 5.25 10.93
N TYR A 333 4.11 4.67 11.38
CA TYR A 333 2.91 4.58 10.56
C TYR A 333 2.03 5.82 10.72
N LEU A 334 1.49 6.28 9.60
CA LEU A 334 0.58 7.39 9.54
C LEU A 334 -0.87 6.88 9.52
N HIS A 335 -1.62 7.30 10.52
CA HIS A 335 -3.01 6.91 10.74
C HIS A 335 -3.98 8.04 10.42
N ALA A 336 -5.21 7.70 10.08
CA ALA A 336 -6.29 8.66 10.12
C ALA A 336 -6.63 8.94 11.59
N SER A 337 -6.48 10.18 11.99
CA SER A 337 -6.95 10.66 13.29
C SER A 337 -8.01 11.74 13.10
N GLY A 338 -8.84 11.96 14.10
CA GLY A 338 -9.73 13.12 14.15
C GLY A 338 -8.96 14.43 14.39
N ASP A 339 -7.66 14.37 14.62
CA ASP A 339 -6.81 15.54 14.84
C ASP A 339 -6.40 16.16 13.50
N GLU A 340 -6.71 17.44 13.32
CA GLU A 340 -6.40 18.21 12.10
C GLU A 340 -4.89 18.36 11.84
N SER A 341 -4.04 18.10 12.84
CA SER A 341 -2.58 18.23 12.74
C SER A 341 -1.92 17.14 11.87
N VAL A 342 -2.63 16.06 11.54
CA VAL A 342 -2.16 14.99 10.65
C VAL A 342 -2.72 15.22 9.25
N SER A 343 -2.29 16.30 8.59
CA SER A 343 -2.57 16.49 7.17
C SER A 343 -1.44 15.87 6.33
N LEU A 344 -1.82 15.13 5.29
CA LEU A 344 -0.92 14.93 4.16
C LEU A 344 -0.56 16.33 3.63
N PRO A 345 0.69 16.56 3.15
CA PRO A 345 1.07 17.84 2.60
C PRO A 345 0.00 18.33 1.63
N GLU A 346 -0.51 19.55 1.84
CA GLU A 346 -1.46 20.15 0.91
C GLU A 346 -0.87 20.05 -0.50
N VAL A 347 -1.68 19.60 -1.44
CA VAL A 347 -1.29 19.55 -2.84
C VAL A 347 -0.96 20.97 -3.26
N GLN A 348 0.32 21.33 -3.21
CA GLN A 348 0.75 22.57 -3.85
C GLN A 348 0.43 22.40 -5.32
N VAL A 349 -0.55 23.14 -5.79
CA VAL A 349 -0.77 23.36 -7.21
C VAL A 349 0.48 24.06 -7.70
N VAL A 350 1.43 23.28 -8.22
CA VAL A 350 2.61 23.85 -8.88
C VAL A 350 2.04 24.65 -10.04
N GLY A 351 2.05 25.96 -9.87
CA GLY A 351 1.61 26.88 -10.91
C GLY A 351 2.34 26.53 -12.19
N THR A 352 1.57 26.41 -13.25
CA THR A 352 2.07 26.25 -14.61
C THR A 352 3.23 27.23 -14.81
N ARG A 353 4.46 26.72 -14.82
CA ARG A 353 5.55 27.49 -15.43
C ARG A 353 5.18 27.65 -16.90
N ARG A 354 4.88 28.90 -17.27
CA ARG A 354 4.68 29.34 -18.66
C ARG A 354 5.97 29.13 -19.43
#